data_56eb40820e3bacb618eac49f33dbcd03
#
_entry.id   56eb40820e3bacb618eac49f33dbcd03
#
_cell.length_a   1.000
_cell.length_b   1.000
_cell.length_c   1.000
_cell.angle_alpha   90.00
_cell.angle_beta   90.00
_cell.angle_gamma   90.00
#
_symmetry.space_group_name_H-M   'P 1'
#
loop_
_entity.id
_entity.type
_entity.pdbx_description
1 polymer ?
#
loop_
_entity_poly.entity_id
_entity_poly.type
_entity_poly.pdbx_seq_one_letter_code
_entity_poly.pdbx_strand_id
1 'polypeptide(L)'
;YSFSEQAAIATHCTHSVYHEDFEIGHMELDLAVPVENGVQGEILATGFANLGMPFIRYQNGDTAVFSDRECGCGLHSQIIEDIVGRNEDYIVTPEGLHIQRLDYIFKDTSEIKECQVAQKVSGEMILRIVRRNSYSVATEKKLLVNISQWISPTIKVKFEYVDEIPRTKA
;
A
#
# COMPACT_ATOMS: atom_id res chain seq x y z
N TYR A 1 2.38 0.68 -14.11
CA TYR A 1 2.69 0.72 -12.68
C TYR A 1 3.58 1.90 -12.36
N SER A 2 3.30 2.59 -11.27
CA SER A 2 4.16 3.61 -10.68
C SER A 2 3.73 3.85 -9.23
N PHE A 3 4.51 4.62 -8.50
CA PHE A 3 4.22 5.04 -7.12
C PHE A 3 4.49 6.54 -6.95
N SER A 4 4.02 7.12 -5.84
CA SER A 4 3.96 8.58 -5.64
C SER A 4 5.32 9.26 -5.74
N GLU A 5 6.39 8.58 -5.33
CA GLU A 5 7.77 9.06 -5.35
C GLU A 5 8.38 9.08 -6.77
N GLN A 6 7.75 8.39 -7.73
CA GLN A 6 8.15 8.31 -9.13
C GLN A 6 9.62 7.92 -9.36
N ALA A 7 10.16 7.07 -8.48
CA ALA A 7 11.53 6.59 -8.62
C ALA A 7 11.67 5.53 -9.74
N ALA A 8 10.61 4.84 -10.10
CA ALA A 8 10.56 3.94 -11.24
C ALA A 8 9.15 3.83 -11.79
N ILE A 9 9.04 3.47 -13.06
CA ILE A 9 7.78 3.27 -13.79
C ILE A 9 7.88 1.97 -14.59
N ALA A 10 6.75 1.29 -14.76
CA ALA A 10 6.62 0.18 -15.67
C ALA A 10 5.35 0.31 -16.51
N THR A 11 5.52 0.21 -17.82
CA THR A 11 4.44 0.37 -18.80
C THR A 11 3.91 -0.99 -19.26
N HIS A 12 2.60 -1.12 -19.30
CA HIS A 12 1.92 -2.33 -19.74
C HIS A 12 1.97 -2.45 -21.27
N CYS A 13 2.46 -3.57 -21.80
CA CYS A 13 2.52 -3.81 -23.23
C CYS A 13 1.30 -4.57 -23.75
N THR A 14 1.24 -4.72 -25.09
CA THR A 14 0.15 -5.44 -25.77
C THR A 14 0.08 -6.95 -25.45
N HIS A 15 1.14 -7.52 -24.84
CA HIS A 15 1.21 -8.91 -24.41
C HIS A 15 0.84 -9.09 -22.93
N SER A 16 0.19 -8.09 -22.32
CA SER A 16 -0.34 -8.13 -20.96
C SER A 16 0.71 -8.33 -19.86
N VAL A 17 1.91 -7.84 -20.09
CA VAL A 17 2.98 -7.76 -19.07
C VAL A 17 3.51 -6.34 -18.96
N TYR A 18 4.12 -6.02 -17.84
CA TYR A 18 4.80 -4.74 -17.65
C TYR A 18 6.25 -4.81 -18.15
N HIS A 19 6.72 -3.72 -18.71
CA HIS A 19 8.12 -3.46 -19.02
C HIS A 19 8.61 -2.28 -18.23
N GLU A 20 9.79 -2.41 -17.63
CA GLU A 20 10.45 -1.30 -16.95
C GLU A 20 10.77 -0.17 -17.92
N ASP A 21 10.44 1.05 -17.54
CA ASP A 21 10.84 2.28 -18.23
C ASP A 21 12.21 2.73 -17.69
N PHE A 22 13.27 2.07 -18.13
CA PHE A 22 14.63 2.24 -17.60
C PHE A 22 15.22 3.66 -17.78
N GLU A 23 14.59 4.51 -18.57
CA GLU A 23 14.96 5.94 -18.71
C GLU A 23 14.52 6.77 -17.50
N ILE A 24 13.50 6.32 -16.76
CA ILE A 24 12.97 6.99 -15.56
C ILE A 24 13.65 6.49 -14.30
N GLY A 25 13.91 5.20 -14.23
CA GLY A 25 14.51 4.57 -13.07
C GLY A 25 14.76 3.09 -13.29
N HIS A 26 15.32 2.44 -12.28
CA HIS A 26 15.61 1.01 -12.30
C HIS A 26 15.00 0.31 -11.08
N MET A 27 14.44 -0.89 -11.31
CA MET A 27 13.86 -1.74 -10.28
C MET A 27 14.69 -3.01 -10.10
N GLU A 28 15.03 -3.29 -8.86
CA GLU A 28 15.66 -4.54 -8.41
C GLU A 28 14.68 -5.29 -7.50
N LEU A 29 14.90 -6.58 -7.29
CA LEU A 29 14.19 -7.34 -6.27
C LEU A 29 15.09 -7.63 -5.07
N ASP A 30 14.60 -7.32 -3.86
CA ASP A 30 15.18 -7.77 -2.60
C ASP A 30 14.45 -9.01 -2.08
N LEU A 31 15.14 -9.81 -1.25
CA LEU A 31 14.60 -11.04 -0.67
C LEU A 31 13.98 -11.98 -1.71
N ALA A 32 14.56 -12.01 -2.90
CA ALA A 32 14.01 -12.68 -4.06
C ALA A 32 13.95 -14.20 -3.91
N VAL A 33 12.80 -14.80 -4.26
CA VAL A 33 12.58 -16.26 -4.23
C VAL A 33 12.06 -16.75 -5.59
N PRO A 34 12.50 -17.92 -6.10
CA PRO A 34 11.96 -18.47 -7.33
C PRO A 34 10.46 -18.80 -7.19
N VAL A 35 9.70 -18.51 -8.24
CA VAL A 35 8.28 -18.84 -8.40
C VAL A 35 8.04 -19.42 -9.81
N GLU A 36 6.83 -19.89 -10.10
CA GLU A 36 6.52 -20.60 -11.35
C GLU A 36 6.88 -19.77 -12.60
N ASN A 37 6.64 -18.47 -12.59
CA ASN A 37 6.82 -17.60 -13.77
C ASN A 37 7.99 -16.62 -13.64
N GLY A 38 8.96 -16.89 -12.75
CA GLY A 38 10.12 -16.01 -12.59
C GLY A 38 10.65 -15.96 -11.16
N VAL A 39 10.95 -14.77 -10.69
CA VAL A 39 11.47 -14.51 -9.36
C VAL A 39 10.61 -13.46 -8.68
N GLN A 40 10.09 -13.75 -7.50
CA GLN A 40 9.29 -12.83 -6.70
C GLN A 40 10.14 -12.20 -5.61
N GLY A 41 9.99 -10.90 -5.38
CA GLY A 41 10.68 -10.18 -4.31
C GLY A 41 10.08 -8.81 -4.06
N GLU A 42 10.62 -8.12 -3.06
CA GLU A 42 10.26 -6.73 -2.76
C GLU A 42 10.95 -5.78 -3.75
N ILE A 43 10.23 -4.76 -4.23
CA ILE A 43 10.77 -3.81 -5.19
C ILE A 43 11.69 -2.81 -4.49
N LEU A 44 12.93 -2.72 -4.96
CA LEU A 44 13.86 -1.63 -4.68
C LEU A 44 13.97 -0.75 -5.92
N ALA A 45 13.64 0.51 -5.80
CA ALA A 45 13.65 1.44 -6.92
C ALA A 45 14.76 2.49 -6.82
N THR A 46 15.49 2.69 -7.94
CA THR A 46 16.48 3.77 -8.08
C THR A 46 16.02 4.73 -9.16
N GLY A 47 15.72 5.97 -8.78
CA GLY A 47 15.20 6.99 -9.67
C GLY A 47 16.30 7.85 -10.31
N PHE A 48 16.14 8.18 -11.60
CA PHE A 48 17.10 8.98 -12.36
C PHE A 48 16.63 10.42 -12.61
N ALA A 49 15.33 10.68 -12.46
CA ALA A 49 14.73 11.96 -12.83
C ALA A 49 14.77 13.02 -11.71
N ASN A 50 14.69 12.64 -10.45
CA ASN A 50 14.64 13.59 -9.33
C ASN A 50 16.01 13.82 -8.70
N LEU A 51 16.75 14.78 -9.24
CA LEU A 51 18.11 15.12 -8.77
C LEU A 51 18.09 15.89 -7.42
N GLY A 52 16.97 16.51 -7.06
CA GLY A 52 16.83 17.26 -5.81
C GLY A 52 16.64 16.36 -4.58
N MET A 53 16.06 15.18 -4.81
CA MET A 53 15.85 14.14 -3.78
C MET A 53 16.00 12.77 -4.46
N PRO A 54 17.22 12.31 -4.71
CA PRO A 54 17.44 11.05 -5.40
C PRO A 54 17.07 9.88 -4.53
N PHE A 55 16.19 9.03 -5.04
CA PHE A 55 15.91 7.72 -4.44
C PHE A 55 16.89 6.70 -4.99
N ILE A 56 17.66 6.07 -4.12
CA ILE A 56 18.63 5.03 -4.46
C ILE A 56 18.27 3.78 -3.66
N ARG A 57 17.89 2.70 -4.37
CA ARG A 57 17.42 1.44 -3.80
C ARG A 57 16.32 1.67 -2.75
N TYR A 58 15.36 2.52 -3.10
CA TYR A 58 14.23 2.86 -2.24
C TYR A 58 13.24 1.69 -2.19
N GLN A 59 13.04 1.17 -1.00
CA GLN A 59 12.05 0.12 -0.73
C GLN A 59 10.65 0.76 -0.63
N ASN A 60 9.84 0.57 -1.66
CA ASN A 60 8.51 1.17 -1.73
C ASN A 60 7.41 0.34 -1.05
N GLY A 61 7.75 -0.87 -0.59
CA GLY A 61 6.84 -1.81 0.07
C GLY A 61 5.98 -2.65 -0.89
N ASP A 62 6.20 -2.54 -2.19
CA ASP A 62 5.50 -3.38 -3.17
C ASP A 62 6.30 -4.64 -3.47
N THR A 63 5.61 -5.73 -3.79
CA THR A 63 6.17 -7.01 -4.23
C THR A 63 5.82 -7.24 -5.69
N ALA A 64 6.77 -7.74 -6.47
CA ALA A 64 6.58 -8.06 -7.89
C ALA A 64 7.19 -9.41 -8.27
N VAL A 65 6.80 -9.92 -9.44
CA VAL A 65 7.40 -11.08 -10.08
C VAL A 65 8.13 -10.61 -11.33
N PHE A 66 9.45 -10.77 -11.36
CA PHE A 66 10.29 -10.50 -12.53
C PHE A 66 10.55 -11.77 -13.31
N SER A 67 10.70 -11.62 -14.64
CA SER A 67 10.94 -12.75 -15.53
C SER A 67 12.02 -12.42 -16.55
N ASP A 68 12.86 -13.40 -16.86
CA ASP A 68 13.91 -13.32 -17.89
C ASP A 68 13.43 -13.79 -19.28
N ARG A 69 12.14 -14.09 -19.44
CA ARG A 69 11.61 -14.49 -20.75
C ARG A 69 11.63 -13.32 -21.72
N GLU A 70 11.67 -13.61 -22.99
CA GLU A 70 11.51 -12.59 -24.02
C GLU A 70 10.03 -12.25 -24.24
N CYS A 71 9.74 -10.97 -24.50
CA CYS A 71 8.43 -10.50 -24.89
C CYS A 71 8.42 -10.15 -26.40
N GLY A 72 7.44 -10.67 -27.12
CA GLY A 72 7.28 -10.40 -28.56
C GLY A 72 6.82 -8.97 -28.91
N CYS A 73 6.69 -8.06 -27.95
CA CYS A 73 6.24 -6.68 -28.16
C CYS A 73 7.35 -5.75 -28.75
N GLY A 74 8.61 -6.23 -28.78
CA GLY A 74 9.77 -5.45 -29.24
C GLY A 74 10.45 -4.58 -28.17
N LEU A 75 9.95 -4.56 -26.94
CA LEU A 75 10.65 -3.96 -25.81
C LEU A 75 11.59 -4.99 -25.18
N HIS A 76 12.81 -4.56 -24.85
CA HIS A 76 13.87 -5.42 -24.32
C HIS A 76 14.23 -5.10 -22.87
N SER A 77 13.46 -4.25 -22.20
CA SER A 77 13.65 -3.95 -20.80
C SER A 77 13.11 -5.08 -19.90
N GLN A 78 13.45 -5.04 -18.62
CA GLN A 78 13.02 -6.01 -17.61
C GLN A 78 11.51 -6.24 -17.68
N ILE A 79 11.12 -7.51 -17.74
CA ILE A 79 9.72 -7.91 -17.69
C ILE A 79 9.29 -8.07 -16.23
N ILE A 80 8.16 -7.46 -15.93
CA ILE A 80 7.45 -7.64 -14.68
C ILE A 80 6.14 -8.36 -15.01
N GLU A 81 6.10 -9.64 -14.69
CA GLU A 81 4.93 -10.51 -14.98
C GLU A 81 3.73 -10.09 -14.16
N ASP A 82 3.96 -9.75 -12.89
CA ASP A 82 2.90 -9.40 -11.97
C ASP A 82 3.39 -8.39 -10.92
N ILE A 83 2.50 -7.49 -10.54
CA ILE A 83 2.63 -6.65 -9.35
C ILE A 83 1.73 -7.27 -8.29
N VAL A 84 2.32 -8.01 -7.40
CA VAL A 84 1.59 -8.74 -6.34
C VAL A 84 0.90 -7.76 -5.39
N GLY A 85 1.45 -6.55 -5.27
CA GLY A 85 0.96 -5.49 -4.42
C GLY A 85 1.79 -5.31 -3.15
N ARG A 86 1.29 -4.48 -2.26
CA ARG A 86 1.99 -4.16 -1.01
C ARG A 86 1.81 -5.24 0.03
N ASN A 87 2.87 -5.47 0.79
CA ASN A 87 2.80 -6.18 2.05
C ASN A 87 2.26 -5.24 3.15
N GLU A 88 1.07 -4.66 2.87
CA GLU A 88 0.41 -3.76 3.81
C GLU A 88 -0.37 -4.54 4.88
N ASP A 89 -0.46 -3.93 6.06
CA ASP A 89 -1.37 -4.41 7.08
C ASP A 89 -2.80 -4.42 6.54
N TYR A 90 -3.54 -5.46 6.85
CA TYR A 90 -4.95 -5.60 6.50
C TYR A 90 -5.79 -5.85 7.74
N ILE A 91 -7.07 -5.61 7.63
CA ILE A 91 -8.07 -6.09 8.59
C ILE A 91 -8.92 -7.18 7.96
N VAL A 92 -9.36 -8.11 8.78
CA VAL A 92 -10.25 -9.20 8.37
C VAL A 92 -11.67 -8.85 8.81
N THR A 93 -12.59 -8.78 7.85
CA THR A 93 -14.02 -8.54 8.14
C THR A 93 -14.68 -9.75 8.79
N PRO A 94 -15.89 -9.61 9.36
CA PRO A 94 -16.65 -10.76 9.86
C PRO A 94 -16.91 -11.84 8.79
N GLU A 95 -16.97 -11.43 7.53
CA GLU A 95 -17.19 -12.30 6.37
C GLU A 95 -15.89 -12.99 5.88
N GLY A 96 -14.73 -12.67 6.50
CA GLY A 96 -13.43 -13.23 6.15
C GLY A 96 -12.70 -12.51 5.01
N LEU A 97 -13.18 -11.34 4.57
CA LEU A 97 -12.51 -10.55 3.55
C LEU A 97 -11.31 -9.80 4.15
N HIS A 98 -10.20 -9.76 3.43
CA HIS A 98 -9.01 -8.98 3.78
C HIS A 98 -9.10 -7.61 3.13
N ILE A 99 -9.19 -6.57 3.94
CA ILE A 99 -9.30 -5.18 3.49
C ILE A 99 -8.00 -4.45 3.80
N GLN A 100 -7.35 -3.97 2.76
CA GLN A 100 -6.21 -3.06 2.79
C GLN A 100 -6.68 -1.62 2.57
N ARG A 101 -5.75 -0.66 2.56
CA ARG A 101 -6.02 0.76 2.28
C ARG A 101 -7.10 1.37 3.17
N LEU A 102 -6.84 1.31 4.46
CA LEU A 102 -7.76 1.81 5.50
C LEU A 102 -7.85 3.35 5.54
N ASP A 103 -7.08 4.06 4.71
CA ASP A 103 -7.10 5.51 4.57
C ASP A 103 -8.48 6.07 4.18
N TYR A 104 -9.27 5.32 3.41
CA TYR A 104 -10.61 5.74 3.00
C TYR A 104 -11.59 5.99 4.16
N ILE A 105 -11.41 5.31 5.29
CA ILE A 105 -12.29 5.53 6.45
C ILE A 105 -12.10 6.92 7.07
N PHE A 106 -10.93 7.54 6.86
CA PHE A 106 -10.60 8.87 7.40
C PHE A 106 -10.95 10.01 6.47
N LYS A 107 -11.58 9.71 5.32
CA LYS A 107 -12.01 10.74 4.38
C LYS A 107 -12.89 11.77 5.07
N ASP A 108 -12.54 13.04 4.87
CA ASP A 108 -13.26 14.19 5.43
C ASP A 108 -13.37 14.21 6.97
N THR A 109 -12.37 13.66 7.68
CA THR A 109 -12.30 13.67 9.15
C THR A 109 -11.09 14.45 9.66
N SER A 110 -10.99 15.72 9.27
CA SER A 110 -9.88 16.62 9.64
C SER A 110 -9.76 16.88 11.15
N GLU A 111 -10.77 16.53 11.93
CA GLU A 111 -10.81 16.62 13.39
C GLU A 111 -9.96 15.56 14.09
N ILE A 112 -9.47 14.58 13.36
CA ILE A 112 -8.52 13.59 13.83
C ILE A 112 -7.11 14.11 13.59
N LYS A 113 -6.27 14.08 14.63
CA LYS A 113 -4.85 14.44 14.50
C LYS A 113 -4.02 13.26 14.02
N GLU A 114 -4.21 12.11 14.66
CA GLU A 114 -3.56 10.85 14.35
C GLU A 114 -4.52 9.70 14.63
N CYS A 115 -4.39 8.62 13.86
CA CYS A 115 -5.14 7.40 14.12
C CYS A 115 -4.29 6.17 13.85
N GLN A 116 -4.45 5.15 14.67
CA GLN A 116 -3.94 3.81 14.46
C GLN A 116 -5.11 2.84 14.42
N VAL A 117 -5.17 2.04 13.37
CA VAL A 117 -6.09 0.91 13.29
C VAL A 117 -5.40 -0.33 13.84
N ALA A 118 -6.07 -1.06 14.71
CA ALA A 118 -5.58 -2.33 15.24
C ALA A 118 -6.70 -3.38 15.20
N GLN A 119 -6.33 -4.62 14.94
CA GLN A 119 -7.22 -5.76 15.01
C GLN A 119 -6.57 -6.87 15.84
N LYS A 120 -7.27 -7.35 16.86
CA LYS A 120 -6.84 -8.52 17.67
C LYS A 120 -7.67 -9.75 17.37
N VAL A 121 -8.91 -9.53 16.95
CA VAL A 121 -9.89 -10.57 16.64
C VAL A 121 -10.55 -10.23 15.31
N SER A 122 -10.69 -11.22 14.42
CA SER A 122 -11.40 -11.04 13.16
C SER A 122 -12.81 -10.49 13.40
N GLY A 123 -13.21 -9.53 12.58
CA GLY A 123 -14.50 -8.85 12.69
C GLY A 123 -14.61 -7.77 13.76
N GLU A 124 -13.55 -7.50 14.52
CA GLU A 124 -13.51 -6.41 15.50
C GLU A 124 -12.34 -5.47 15.16
N MET A 125 -12.59 -4.19 15.09
CA MET A 125 -11.61 -3.16 14.77
C MET A 125 -11.47 -2.17 15.93
N ILE A 126 -10.23 -1.83 16.28
CA ILE A 126 -9.92 -0.83 17.30
C ILE A 126 -9.34 0.39 16.59
N LEU A 127 -9.97 1.55 16.80
CA LEU A 127 -9.46 2.84 16.35
C LEU A 127 -8.86 3.58 17.55
N ARG A 128 -7.53 3.69 17.61
CA ARG A 128 -6.83 4.56 18.55
C ARG A 128 -6.70 5.93 17.96
N ILE A 129 -7.31 6.92 18.59
CA ILE A 129 -7.47 8.26 18.03
C ILE A 129 -6.82 9.30 18.93
N VAL A 130 -5.93 10.10 18.35
CA VAL A 130 -5.48 11.38 18.90
C VAL A 130 -6.40 12.45 18.34
N ARG A 131 -7.19 13.08 19.22
CA ARG A 131 -8.24 14.04 18.85
C ARG A 131 -7.67 15.45 18.71
N ARG A 132 -8.21 16.23 17.77
CA ARG A 132 -8.09 17.68 17.78
C ARG A 132 -9.20 18.29 18.63
N ASN A 133 -9.09 19.58 18.97
CA ASN A 133 -10.11 20.29 19.76
C ASN A 133 -11.50 20.33 19.10
N SER A 134 -11.55 20.19 17.77
CA SER A 134 -12.80 20.16 16.99
C SER A 134 -13.46 18.77 16.93
N TYR A 135 -12.85 17.74 17.51
CA TYR A 135 -13.40 16.39 17.50
C TYR A 135 -14.71 16.30 18.29
N SER A 136 -15.68 15.60 17.74
CA SER A 136 -17.03 15.52 18.31
C SER A 136 -17.71 14.18 18.01
N VAL A 137 -18.86 13.95 18.59
CA VAL A 137 -19.73 12.78 18.29
C VAL A 137 -20.11 12.74 16.80
N ALA A 138 -20.17 13.87 16.11
CA ALA A 138 -20.42 13.91 14.66
C ALA A 138 -19.26 13.27 13.88
N THR A 139 -18.01 13.47 14.31
CA THR A 139 -16.82 12.83 13.74
C THR A 139 -16.87 11.30 13.88
N GLU A 140 -17.27 10.81 15.07
CA GLU A 140 -17.44 9.35 15.28
C GLU A 140 -18.51 8.74 14.36
N LYS A 141 -19.66 9.43 14.23
CA LYS A 141 -20.72 8.98 13.34
C LYS A 141 -20.24 8.91 11.89
N LYS A 142 -19.45 9.89 11.46
CA LYS A 142 -18.88 9.92 10.12
C LYS A 142 -17.91 8.77 9.90
N LEU A 143 -17.02 8.49 10.87
CA LEU A 143 -16.14 7.32 10.82
C LEU A 143 -16.94 6.02 10.70
N LEU A 144 -17.99 5.83 11.50
CA LEU A 144 -18.82 4.64 11.45
C LEU A 144 -19.52 4.47 10.08
N VAL A 145 -19.98 5.57 9.49
CA VAL A 145 -20.55 5.55 8.12
C VAL A 145 -19.50 5.13 7.10
N ASN A 146 -18.31 5.75 7.16
CA ASN A 146 -17.22 5.40 6.25
C ASN A 146 -16.79 3.93 6.41
N ILE A 147 -16.66 3.44 7.65
CA ILE A 147 -16.32 2.04 7.93
C ILE A 147 -17.39 1.10 7.38
N SER A 148 -18.66 1.40 7.62
CA SER A 148 -19.77 0.60 7.09
C SER A 148 -19.78 0.55 5.56
N GLN A 149 -19.41 1.64 4.90
CA GLN A 149 -19.41 1.75 3.45
C GLN A 149 -18.17 1.11 2.80
N TRP A 150 -16.98 1.29 3.38
CA TRP A 150 -15.71 0.93 2.73
C TRP A 150 -15.11 -0.38 3.26
N ILE A 151 -15.53 -0.83 4.43
CA ILE A 151 -14.99 -2.02 5.08
C ILE A 151 -16.06 -3.11 5.21
N SER A 152 -16.98 -2.94 6.14
CA SER A 152 -18.11 -3.86 6.36
C SER A 152 -19.16 -3.21 7.27
N PRO A 153 -20.45 -3.36 6.97
CA PRO A 153 -21.52 -2.88 7.84
C PRO A 153 -21.65 -3.67 9.13
N THR A 154 -21.02 -4.84 9.23
CA THR A 154 -21.14 -5.78 10.34
C THR A 154 -19.93 -5.79 11.28
N ILE A 155 -18.83 -5.10 10.89
CA ILE A 155 -17.62 -5.02 11.70
C ILE A 155 -17.88 -4.24 12.99
N LYS A 156 -17.43 -4.78 14.12
CA LYS A 156 -17.52 -4.09 15.40
C LYS A 156 -16.37 -3.10 15.55
N VAL A 157 -16.67 -1.86 15.90
CA VAL A 157 -15.69 -0.79 16.06
C VAL A 157 -15.60 -0.38 17.53
N LYS A 158 -14.38 -0.38 18.05
CA LYS A 158 -14.05 0.15 19.37
C LYS A 158 -13.21 1.41 19.22
N PHE A 159 -13.62 2.51 19.82
CA PHE A 159 -12.84 3.74 19.91
C PHE A 159 -11.98 3.75 21.18
N GLU A 160 -10.69 3.99 21.04
CA GLU A 160 -9.75 4.24 22.13
C GLU A 160 -9.13 5.63 21.93
N TYR A 161 -9.31 6.52 22.87
CA TYR A 161 -8.76 7.88 22.82
C TYR A 161 -7.45 7.91 23.55
N VAL A 162 -6.43 8.41 22.89
CA VAL A 162 -5.05 8.48 23.39
C VAL A 162 -4.49 9.87 23.17
N ASP A 163 -3.48 10.25 23.96
CA ASP A 163 -2.82 11.54 23.83
C ASP A 163 -1.76 11.50 22.71
N GLU A 164 -1.15 10.34 22.47
CA GLU A 164 -0.15 10.10 21.44
C GLU A 164 -0.20 8.66 20.92
N ILE A 165 0.29 8.45 19.71
CA ILE A 165 0.53 7.13 19.12
C ILE A 165 2.04 6.94 18.99
N PRO A 166 2.64 5.93 19.69
CA PRO A 166 4.05 5.63 19.58
C PRO A 166 4.46 5.36 18.13
N ARG A 167 5.55 5.97 17.69
CA ARG A 167 6.12 5.71 16.36
C ARG A 167 6.90 4.40 16.39
N THR A 168 6.75 3.59 15.35
CA THR A 168 7.63 2.46 15.11
C THR A 168 9.03 3.01 14.80
N LYS A 169 10.07 2.29 15.23
CA LYS A 169 11.42 2.58 14.74
C LYS A 169 11.48 2.19 13.27
N ALA A 170 11.80 3.16 12.42
CA ALA A 170 12.12 2.90 11.03
C ALA A 170 13.42 2.11 10.93
#